data_32ee549577157873d06a0403ca416ef9
#
_entry.id   32ee549577157873d06a0403ca416ef9
#
_cell.length_a   1.000
_cell.length_b   1.000
_cell.length_c   1.000
_cell.angle_alpha   90.00
_cell.angle_beta   90.00
_cell.angle_gamma   90.00
#
_symmetry.space_group_name_H-M   'P 1'
#
loop_
_entity.id
_entity.type
_entity.pdbx_description
1 polymer ?
#
loop_
_entity_poly.entity_id
_entity_poly.type
_entity_poly.pdbx_seq_one_letter_code
_entity_poly.pdbx_strand_id
1 'polypeptide(L)'
;IVAVSSLWSYIPDKEHSWLGLKFYEFARDTHLWLQAFKRPELSVRGLVFAYRTDLAQKTGIRTDIIRGEDGSLALELKKYGKIAFVRKRRARAVTGYGTVGTDGTLLNSFKVRVAGAMKNITGLFTQKEKYEDEDSNLIK
;
A
#
# COMPACT_ATOMS: atom_id res chain seq x y z
N ILE A 1 10.22 -16.73 3.10
CA ILE A 1 9.25 -15.65 2.84
C ILE A 1 8.18 -15.72 3.91
N VAL A 2 7.97 -14.62 4.63
CA VAL A 2 6.99 -14.53 5.74
C VAL A 2 5.69 -13.86 5.30
N ALA A 3 5.75 -13.04 4.26
CA ALA A 3 4.61 -12.37 3.70
C ALA A 3 4.81 -12.04 2.21
N VAL A 4 3.70 -11.84 1.51
CA VAL A 4 3.67 -11.52 0.08
C VAL A 4 2.65 -10.42 -0.15
N SER A 5 3.00 -9.44 -0.96
CA SER A 5 2.07 -8.45 -1.49
C SER A 5 2.17 -8.37 -3.01
N SER A 6 1.16 -7.81 -3.65
CA SER A 6 1.15 -7.64 -5.10
C SER A 6 0.55 -6.30 -5.52
N LEU A 7 0.47 -6.07 -6.81
CA LEU A 7 -0.22 -4.93 -7.41
C LEU A 7 -1.72 -5.19 -7.53
N TRP A 8 -2.49 -4.13 -7.75
CA TRP A 8 -3.93 -4.20 -8.02
C TRP A 8 -4.33 -3.27 -9.16
N SER A 9 -5.51 -3.47 -9.70
CA SER A 9 -6.14 -2.64 -10.74
C SER A 9 -7.52 -2.21 -10.28
N TYR A 10 -8.01 -1.14 -10.87
CA TYR A 10 -9.37 -0.67 -10.62
C TYR A 10 -10.33 -1.19 -11.68
N ILE A 11 -11.58 -1.44 -11.26
CA ILE A 11 -12.69 -1.74 -12.18
C ILE A 11 -13.00 -0.45 -12.94
N PRO A 12 -12.99 -0.45 -14.29
CA PRO A 12 -13.39 0.71 -15.06
C PRO A 12 -14.82 1.12 -14.74
N ASP A 13 -15.08 2.40 -14.61
CA ASP A 13 -16.42 2.97 -14.47
C ASP A 13 -16.67 4.08 -15.50
N LYS A 14 -17.86 4.67 -15.44
CA LYS A 14 -18.25 5.75 -16.38
C LYS A 14 -17.78 7.15 -15.92
N GLU A 15 -17.41 7.29 -14.66
CA GLU A 15 -17.06 8.59 -14.05
C GLU A 15 -15.58 8.93 -14.25
N HIS A 16 -14.74 7.91 -14.42
CA HIS A 16 -13.30 8.08 -14.53
C HIS A 16 -12.80 7.76 -15.93
N SER A 17 -12.01 8.67 -16.50
CA SER A 17 -11.36 8.45 -17.79
C SER A 17 -10.49 7.18 -17.75
N TRP A 18 -10.73 6.26 -18.68
CA TRP A 18 -9.93 5.04 -18.82
C TRP A 18 -8.44 5.32 -18.96
N LEU A 19 -8.09 6.33 -19.78
CA LEU A 19 -6.69 6.72 -19.98
C LEU A 19 -6.09 7.31 -18.71
N GLY A 20 -6.82 8.16 -18.00
CA GLY A 20 -6.40 8.72 -16.71
C GLY A 20 -6.18 7.64 -15.67
N LEU A 21 -7.06 6.66 -15.63
CA LEU A 21 -6.95 5.51 -14.73
C LEU A 21 -5.71 4.66 -15.02
N LYS A 22 -5.42 4.39 -16.29
CA LYS A 22 -4.23 3.64 -16.70
C LYS A 22 -2.93 4.37 -16.38
N PHE A 23 -2.91 5.67 -16.57
CA PHE A 23 -1.78 6.52 -16.18
C PHE A 23 -1.58 6.51 -14.66
N TYR A 24 -2.66 6.64 -13.91
CA TYR A 24 -2.62 6.57 -12.45
C TYR A 24 -2.09 5.21 -11.96
N GLU A 25 -2.60 4.09 -12.51
CA GLU A 25 -2.13 2.74 -12.18
C GLU A 25 -0.63 2.60 -12.48
N PHE A 26 -0.19 3.06 -13.65
CA PHE A 26 1.21 2.99 -14.05
C PHE A 26 2.14 3.76 -13.10
N ALA A 27 1.79 5.01 -12.77
CA ALA A 27 2.57 5.84 -11.87
C ALA A 27 2.65 5.24 -10.45
N ARG A 28 1.51 4.76 -9.93
CA ARG A 28 1.43 4.06 -8.65
C ARG A 28 2.27 2.78 -8.65
N ASP A 29 2.13 1.95 -9.68
CA ASP A 29 2.81 0.68 -9.79
C ASP A 29 4.33 0.87 -9.86
N THR A 30 4.78 1.87 -10.60
CA THR A 30 6.19 2.26 -10.68
C THR A 30 6.73 2.68 -9.30
N HIS A 31 5.96 3.54 -8.60
CA HIS A 31 6.33 3.97 -7.25
C HIS A 31 6.44 2.79 -6.28
N LEU A 32 5.41 1.94 -6.22
CA LEU A 32 5.40 0.77 -5.35
C LEU A 32 6.53 -0.21 -5.68
N TRP A 33 6.85 -0.36 -6.95
CA TRP A 33 7.96 -1.20 -7.36
C TRP A 33 9.32 -0.67 -6.90
N LEU A 34 9.58 0.61 -7.10
CA LEU A 34 10.81 1.25 -6.64
C LEU A 34 10.94 1.14 -5.12
N GLN A 35 9.85 1.37 -4.40
CA GLN A 35 9.80 1.24 -2.96
C GLN A 35 10.06 -0.22 -2.52
N ALA A 36 9.41 -1.19 -3.17
CA ALA A 36 9.54 -2.60 -2.85
C ALA A 36 10.94 -3.16 -3.10
N PHE A 37 11.75 -2.53 -3.94
CA PHE A 37 13.12 -2.94 -4.19
C PHE A 37 14.00 -2.80 -2.94
N LYS A 38 13.84 -1.71 -2.19
CA LYS A 38 14.59 -1.46 -0.94
C LYS A 38 13.79 -1.86 0.30
N ARG A 39 12.51 -1.55 0.32
CA ARG A 39 11.64 -1.66 1.49
C ARG A 39 10.28 -2.25 1.13
N PRO A 40 10.21 -3.56 0.86
CA PRO A 40 8.97 -4.22 0.44
C PRO A 40 7.86 -4.12 1.48
N GLU A 41 8.18 -4.00 2.76
CA GLU A 41 7.22 -3.81 3.84
C GLU A 41 6.40 -2.51 3.70
N LEU A 42 6.96 -1.47 3.10
CA LEU A 42 6.24 -0.21 2.87
C LEU A 42 5.30 -0.27 1.67
N SER A 43 5.46 -1.28 0.81
CA SER A 43 4.61 -1.47 -0.39
C SER A 43 3.42 -2.38 -0.13
N VAL A 44 3.26 -2.88 1.10
CA VAL A 44 2.14 -3.72 1.48
C VAL A 44 0.84 -2.91 1.52
N ARG A 45 -0.25 -3.55 1.07
CA ARG A 45 -1.62 -3.02 1.16
C ARG A 45 -2.56 -4.19 1.45
N GLY A 46 -3.50 -4.01 2.38
CA GLY A 46 -4.39 -5.05 2.86
C GLY A 46 -5.18 -5.78 1.79
N LEU A 47 -5.52 -5.08 0.72
CA LEU A 47 -6.20 -5.64 -0.44
C LEU A 47 -5.45 -6.83 -1.09
N VAL A 48 -4.12 -6.84 -1.03
CA VAL A 48 -3.26 -7.81 -1.72
C VAL A 48 -2.11 -8.27 -0.81
N PHE A 49 -2.44 -8.62 0.40
CA PHE A 49 -1.49 -9.01 1.43
C PHE A 49 -1.78 -10.42 1.94
N ALA A 50 -0.84 -11.32 1.76
CA ALA A 50 -0.85 -12.67 2.33
C ALA A 50 0.37 -12.84 3.23
N TYR A 51 0.20 -13.53 4.36
CA TYR A 51 1.25 -13.70 5.36
C TYR A 51 1.10 -15.01 6.14
N ARG A 52 2.16 -15.39 6.81
CA ARG A 52 2.16 -16.54 7.71
C ARG A 52 1.36 -16.23 8.96
N THR A 53 0.28 -16.96 9.17
CA THR A 53 -0.67 -16.73 10.28
C THR A 53 -0.02 -16.96 11.64
N ASP A 54 0.84 -17.99 11.76
CA ASP A 54 1.57 -18.28 13.01
C ASP A 54 2.44 -17.10 13.48
N LEU A 55 3.08 -16.40 12.54
CA LEU A 55 3.87 -15.22 12.84
C LEU A 55 3.01 -14.00 13.14
N ALA A 56 1.90 -13.81 12.40
CA ALA A 56 1.00 -12.72 12.67
C ALA A 56 0.32 -12.84 14.04
N GLN A 57 -0.06 -14.02 14.45
CA GLN A 57 -0.59 -14.29 15.80
C GLN A 57 0.45 -13.99 16.89
N LYS A 58 1.71 -14.28 16.62
CA LYS A 58 2.80 -14.03 17.57
C LYS A 58 3.12 -12.53 17.70
N THR A 59 3.05 -11.77 16.61
CA THR A 59 3.35 -10.32 16.62
C THR A 59 2.18 -9.49 17.11
N GLY A 60 0.95 -9.96 16.89
CA GLY A 60 -0.28 -9.21 17.09
C GLY A 60 -0.52 -8.16 15.99
N ILE A 61 -1.76 -7.76 15.85
CA ILE A 61 -2.18 -6.68 14.95
C ILE A 61 -2.46 -5.44 15.81
N ARG A 62 -1.92 -4.31 15.43
CA ARG A 62 -2.18 -3.06 16.12
C ARG A 62 -3.61 -2.61 15.88
N THR A 63 -4.35 -2.39 16.96
CA THR A 63 -5.73 -1.88 16.95
C THR A 63 -5.83 -0.41 17.33
N ASP A 64 -4.70 0.21 17.68
CA ASP A 64 -4.56 1.60 18.08
C ASP A 64 -4.32 2.56 16.90
N ILE A 65 -4.27 2.04 15.67
CA ILE A 65 -4.15 2.80 14.43
C ILE A 65 -5.37 2.58 13.55
N ILE A 66 -5.85 3.65 12.95
CA ILE A 66 -7.04 3.61 12.10
C ILE A 66 -6.68 3.23 10.67
N ARG A 67 -5.50 3.64 10.22
CA ARG A 67 -5.05 3.40 8.85
C ARG A 67 -3.57 3.03 8.84
N GLY A 68 -3.23 1.98 8.10
CA GLY A 68 -1.85 1.51 7.98
C GLY A 68 -1.53 0.30 8.86
N GLU A 69 -2.56 -0.36 9.38
CA GLU A 69 -2.46 -1.62 10.14
C GLU A 69 -1.70 -2.69 9.35
N ASP A 70 -1.92 -2.78 8.03
CA ASP A 70 -1.22 -3.71 7.14
C ASP A 70 0.28 -3.42 7.07
N GLY A 71 0.64 -2.14 6.95
CA GLY A 71 2.03 -1.70 6.95
C GLY A 71 2.69 -1.95 8.29
N SER A 72 1.97 -1.75 9.40
CA SER A 72 2.43 -2.05 10.74
C SER A 72 2.72 -3.54 10.91
N LEU A 73 1.78 -4.40 10.50
CA LEU A 73 1.98 -5.84 10.54
C LEU A 73 3.13 -6.29 9.64
N ALA A 74 3.24 -5.72 8.43
CA ALA A 74 4.34 -6.03 7.52
C ALA A 74 5.71 -5.66 8.13
N LEU A 75 5.80 -4.53 8.82
CA LEU A 75 7.03 -4.10 9.49
C LEU A 75 7.45 -5.08 10.60
N GLU A 76 6.49 -5.57 11.38
CA GLU A 76 6.74 -6.57 12.41
C GLU A 76 7.13 -7.92 11.79
N LEU A 77 6.41 -8.40 10.79
CA LEU A 77 6.69 -9.67 10.11
C LEU A 77 8.08 -9.69 9.45
N LYS A 78 8.55 -8.53 8.97
CA LYS A 78 9.88 -8.40 8.38
C LYS A 78 11.01 -8.83 9.31
N LYS A 79 10.83 -8.72 10.63
CA LYS A 79 11.80 -9.16 11.65
C LYS A 79 12.03 -10.68 11.62
N TYR A 80 11.07 -11.44 11.11
CA TYR A 80 11.10 -12.90 11.03
C TYR A 80 11.51 -13.44 9.65
N GLY A 81 11.63 -12.58 8.63
CA GLY A 81 12.06 -13.00 7.31
C GLY A 81 11.74 -12.04 6.19
N LYS A 82 11.88 -12.53 4.96
CA LYS A 82 11.71 -11.69 3.77
C LYS A 82 10.23 -11.52 3.40
N ILE A 83 9.87 -10.30 3.02
CA ILE A 83 8.60 -9.98 2.38
C ILE A 83 8.85 -9.96 0.87
N ALA A 84 8.02 -10.69 0.12
CA ALA A 84 8.07 -10.70 -1.33
C ALA A 84 7.04 -9.73 -1.93
N PHE A 85 7.42 -9.05 -3.00
CA PHE A 85 6.52 -8.23 -3.78
C PHE A 85 6.35 -8.81 -5.18
N VAL A 86 5.13 -9.27 -5.50
CA VAL A 86 4.82 -9.96 -6.75
C VAL A 86 4.30 -8.98 -7.79
N ARG A 87 4.99 -8.91 -8.94
CA ARG A 87 4.66 -8.01 -10.06
C ARG A 87 3.90 -8.70 -11.20
N LYS A 88 3.73 -10.01 -11.12
CA LYS A 88 3.08 -10.76 -12.18
C LYS A 88 1.63 -10.31 -12.36
N ARG A 89 1.24 -10.06 -13.61
CA ARG A 89 -0.12 -9.61 -13.95
C ARG A 89 -1.21 -10.55 -13.43
N ARG A 90 -0.94 -11.85 -13.38
CA ARG A 90 -1.87 -12.88 -12.87
C ARG A 90 -2.10 -12.81 -11.35
N ALA A 91 -1.18 -12.19 -10.60
CA ALA A 91 -1.30 -12.01 -9.16
C ALA A 91 -1.94 -10.66 -8.78
N ARG A 92 -2.40 -9.89 -9.78
CA ARG A 92 -2.99 -8.58 -9.58
C ARG A 92 -4.46 -8.74 -9.15
N ALA A 93 -4.83 -8.17 -8.03
CA ALA A 93 -6.23 -8.05 -7.62
C ALA A 93 -6.95 -6.98 -8.44
N VAL A 94 -8.28 -7.02 -8.45
CA VAL A 94 -9.14 -5.99 -9.06
C VAL A 94 -10.09 -5.48 -7.98
N THR A 95 -10.22 -4.17 -7.86
CA THR A 95 -11.03 -3.52 -6.83
C THR A 95 -11.80 -2.32 -7.36
N GLY A 96 -12.81 -1.89 -6.63
CA GLY A 96 -13.48 -0.60 -6.85
C GLY A 96 -12.60 0.58 -6.38
N TYR A 97 -13.15 1.78 -6.51
CA TYR A 97 -12.38 3.01 -6.25
C TYR A 97 -12.16 3.29 -4.76
N GLY A 98 -12.98 2.78 -3.86
CA GLY A 98 -12.81 2.89 -2.41
C GLY A 98 -12.31 4.26 -1.96
N THR A 99 -11.13 4.31 -1.35
CA THR A 99 -10.51 5.57 -0.88
C THR A 99 -10.14 6.56 -1.99
N VAL A 100 -10.02 6.13 -3.24
CA VAL A 100 -9.81 7.05 -4.39
C VAL A 100 -11.08 7.85 -4.64
N GLY A 101 -12.25 7.21 -4.52
CA GLY A 101 -13.55 7.89 -4.64
C GLY A 101 -13.77 8.94 -3.54
N THR A 102 -13.28 8.71 -2.32
CA THR A 102 -13.39 9.69 -1.21
C THR A 102 -12.47 10.90 -1.39
N ASP A 103 -11.39 10.78 -2.14
CA ASP A 103 -10.50 11.90 -2.49
C ASP A 103 -11.10 12.83 -3.57
N GLY A 104 -12.26 12.49 -4.12
CA GLY A 104 -13.04 13.24 -5.11
C GLY A 104 -12.59 12.98 -6.55
N THR A 105 -11.45 13.51 -6.98
CA THR A 105 -10.94 13.32 -8.34
C THR A 105 -9.66 12.50 -8.37
N LEU A 106 -9.40 11.78 -9.49
CA LEU A 106 -8.15 11.05 -9.69
C LEU A 106 -6.92 11.94 -9.54
N LEU A 107 -7.01 13.19 -10.00
CA LEU A 107 -5.91 14.15 -9.90
C LEU A 107 -5.65 14.54 -8.44
N ASN A 108 -6.69 14.76 -7.66
CA ASN A 108 -6.55 15.09 -6.23
C ASN A 108 -6.00 13.89 -5.46
N SER A 109 -6.54 12.70 -5.69
CA SER A 109 -6.02 11.46 -5.12
C SER A 109 -4.54 11.24 -5.47
N PHE A 110 -4.14 11.55 -6.71
CA PHE A 110 -2.75 11.47 -7.14
C PHE A 110 -1.87 12.47 -6.39
N LYS A 111 -2.29 13.74 -6.27
CA LYS A 111 -1.54 14.78 -5.52
C LYS A 111 -1.34 14.39 -4.06
N VAL A 112 -2.39 13.93 -3.38
CA VAL A 112 -2.33 13.49 -1.97
C VAL A 112 -1.32 12.34 -1.82
N ARG A 113 -1.36 11.37 -2.72
CA ARG A 113 -0.46 10.21 -2.68
C ARG A 113 0.98 10.56 -3.04
N VAL A 114 1.20 11.46 -4.00
CA VAL A 114 2.54 11.97 -4.32
C VAL A 114 3.11 12.77 -3.15
N ALA A 115 2.32 13.63 -2.52
CA ALA A 115 2.75 14.36 -1.32
C ALA A 115 3.11 13.40 -0.17
N GLY A 116 2.30 12.36 0.07
CA GLY A 116 2.60 11.30 1.02
C GLY A 116 3.87 10.52 0.65
N ALA A 117 4.04 10.20 -0.63
CA ALA A 117 5.23 9.52 -1.14
C ALA A 117 6.49 10.38 -0.96
N MET A 118 6.43 11.68 -1.20
CA MET A 118 7.55 12.59 -0.98
C MET A 118 7.93 12.68 0.51
N LYS A 119 6.95 12.73 1.42
CA LYS A 119 7.24 12.61 2.86
C LYS A 119 7.90 11.27 3.22
N ASN A 120 7.57 10.21 2.50
CA ASN A 120 8.13 8.87 2.71
C ASN A 120 9.47 8.63 1.99
N ILE A 121 9.88 9.48 1.04
CA ILE A 121 11.21 9.39 0.40
C ILE A 121 12.32 9.56 1.46
N THR A 122 12.14 10.47 2.40
CA THR A 122 13.03 10.56 3.56
C THR A 122 13.02 9.28 4.40
N GLY A 123 11.87 8.63 4.51
CA GLY A 123 11.70 7.34 5.20
C GLY A 123 12.33 6.14 4.48
N LEU A 124 12.69 6.25 3.19
CA LEU A 124 13.46 5.22 2.49
C LEU A 124 14.91 5.14 2.98
N PHE A 125 15.40 6.22 3.57
CA PHE A 125 16.76 6.33 4.08
C PHE A 125 16.85 6.26 5.61
N THR A 126 15.74 6.49 6.31
CA THR A 126 15.63 6.35 7.77
C THR A 126 14.83 5.09 8.12
N GLN A 127 15.37 4.23 8.99
CA GLN A 127 14.60 3.12 9.53
C GLN A 127 13.54 3.68 10.48
N LYS A 128 12.27 3.60 10.08
CA LYS A 128 11.17 3.81 11.04
C LYS A 128 11.04 2.54 11.90
N GLU A 129 11.29 2.68 13.18
CA GLU A 129 11.14 1.57 14.14
C GLU A 129 9.67 1.26 14.44
N LYS A 130 8.80 2.25 14.31
CA LYS A 130 7.36 2.14 14.59
C LYS A 130 6.55 2.77 13.46
N TYR A 131 5.48 2.10 13.06
CA TYR A 131 4.52 2.64 12.10
C TYR A 131 3.68 3.72 12.79
N GLU A 132 3.59 4.90 12.19
CA GLU A 132 2.73 5.98 12.63
C GLU A 132 1.39 5.90 11.89
N ASP A 133 0.31 6.27 12.57
CA ASP A 133 -1.01 6.35 11.94
C ASP A 133 -0.98 7.36 10.79
N GLU A 134 -1.49 6.97 9.63
CA GLU A 134 -1.66 7.90 8.53
C GLU A 134 -2.96 8.66 8.79
N ASP A 135 -2.87 9.99 9.04
CA ASP A 135 -4.04 10.86 9.16
C ASP A 135 -5.05 10.57 8.06
N SER A 136 -6.17 10.01 8.44
CA SER A 136 -7.22 9.68 7.51
C SER A 136 -8.28 10.77 7.54
N ASN A 137 -8.49 11.43 6.41
CA ASN A 137 -9.62 12.33 6.19
C ASN A 137 -10.99 11.59 6.19
N LEU A 138 -11.00 10.29 6.50
CA LEU A 138 -12.20 9.46 6.51
C LEU A 138 -13.02 9.56 7.80
N ILE A 139 -12.48 10.24 8.82
CA ILE A 139 -13.20 10.48 10.08
C ILE A 139 -13.28 11.99 10.29
N LYS A 140 -14.27 12.59 9.72
CA LYS A 140 -14.85 13.84 10.17
C LYS A 140 -16.34 13.63 10.35
#